data_680f8c5bfb2f1807b576cedfa69f4214
#
_entry.id   680f8c5bfb2f1807b576cedfa69f4214
#
_cell.length_a   1.000
_cell.length_b   1.000
_cell.length_c   1.000
_cell.angle_alpha   90.00
_cell.angle_beta   90.00
_cell.angle_gamma   90.00
#
_symmetry.space_group_name_H-M   'P 1'
#
loop_
_entity.id
_entity.type
_entity.pdbx_description
1 polymer ?
#
loop_
_entity_poly.entity_id
_entity_poly.type
_entity_poly.pdbx_seq_one_letter_code
_entity_poly.pdbx_strand_id
1 'polypeptide(L)'
;MVPPGPALVFRLVLPQVLLSLCVYAILGALENRGHAYPTTTRWITYICAFLARPVWMLFLARPCMTSLNARKAAAKGAVLPPLVEGSSSEVLASVMRSFGNGYIGEGYLEWAQKYGNTFMYQAYTETRILTLEPEYIKAILATRFNDFEKGLVNYQQLKSLLGAGVFNSDGEMWKFHRNMTRPFFSKTRISDFDIFKRHADDIISAMKKRLAEGYPIEFQDAIGRFTLDSATEFLFGKDVGSLGAGLQYPKGAPIEIDLSSFNHPSNLFVRAFTQGQAQAALRGRRGDMWPLAEFWSDKVRIHREEVDKFMNPILEERRKSHLARSKESVEIGEDGEGETFLDHLIRSTDDDQIIRDELVNILVAGRDTTASLLTFAIYVLTERPELTERLRKEILDFVGPNACPTYKNIADMKYLRAFLNETLRLYPAVPFNSRYSKTSIILPAKTGRPPIYIPAGVKCVYSVFLMHRREDLWGPDALEFDPDRFIDERAQKYLTPNPFIFMPFNAGPRICIGQQFAYNEASYFLIRFLQSFTAFEIDWNVQPESSRPPDEWICIPGTTKGREKVMLSSHLTVVVKDGLWVKMQEQEMNANLE
;
A
#
# COMPACT_ATOMS: atom_id res chain seq x y z
N MET A 1 27.78 -3.94 -3.86
CA MET A 1 26.79 -3.80 -4.97
C MET A 1 27.08 -2.55 -5.79
N VAL A 2 26.80 -2.59 -7.09
CA VAL A 2 26.89 -1.40 -7.95
C VAL A 2 25.76 -0.44 -7.59
N PRO A 3 26.02 0.88 -7.41
CA PRO A 3 24.99 1.87 -7.14
C PRO A 3 23.91 1.91 -8.23
N PRO A 4 22.65 2.28 -7.92
CA PRO A 4 21.54 2.23 -8.87
C PRO A 4 21.75 3.07 -10.13
N GLY A 5 22.29 4.31 -9.99
CA GLY A 5 22.51 5.21 -11.11
C GLY A 5 23.55 4.69 -12.10
N PRO A 6 24.78 4.37 -11.68
CA PRO A 6 25.79 3.75 -12.55
C PRO A 6 25.29 2.46 -13.20
N ALA A 7 24.55 1.61 -12.50
CA ALA A 7 23.96 0.39 -13.08
C ALA A 7 22.97 0.72 -14.21
N LEU A 8 22.13 1.75 -14.04
CA LEU A 8 21.22 2.23 -15.07
C LEU A 8 21.98 2.79 -16.26
N VAL A 9 22.95 3.68 -16.02
CA VAL A 9 23.77 4.28 -17.10
C VAL A 9 24.47 3.19 -17.89
N PHE A 10 25.11 2.23 -17.22
CA PHE A 10 25.74 1.09 -17.88
C PHE A 10 24.75 0.32 -18.76
N ARG A 11 23.55 0.00 -18.23
CA ARG A 11 22.49 -0.69 -19.01
C ARG A 11 22.02 0.12 -20.22
N LEU A 12 21.98 1.44 -20.11
CA LEU A 12 21.56 2.31 -21.21
C LEU A 12 22.67 2.54 -22.24
N VAL A 13 23.93 2.67 -21.83
CA VAL A 13 25.07 3.04 -22.69
C VAL A 13 25.72 1.81 -23.35
N LEU A 14 25.79 0.69 -22.65
CA LEU A 14 26.44 -0.53 -23.17
C LEU A 14 25.95 -0.95 -24.56
N PRO A 15 24.64 -0.98 -24.87
CA PRO A 15 24.18 -1.33 -26.21
C PRO A 15 24.63 -0.36 -27.30
N GLN A 16 24.77 0.93 -26.99
CA GLN A 16 25.29 1.93 -27.94
C GLN A 16 26.78 1.72 -28.23
N VAL A 17 27.54 1.45 -27.15
CA VAL A 17 28.97 1.11 -27.30
C VAL A 17 29.14 -0.15 -28.15
N LEU A 18 28.37 -1.21 -27.86
CA LEU A 18 28.41 -2.45 -28.65
C LEU A 18 28.06 -2.21 -30.13
N LEU A 19 27.02 -1.41 -30.40
CA LEU A 19 26.61 -1.06 -31.75
C LEU A 19 27.76 -0.30 -32.49
N SER A 20 28.38 0.66 -31.82
CA SER A 20 29.52 1.41 -32.39
C SER A 20 30.74 0.51 -32.65
N LEU A 21 31.00 -0.46 -31.76
CA LEU A 21 32.08 -1.46 -31.97
C LEU A 21 31.76 -2.40 -33.13
N CYS A 22 30.50 -2.83 -33.30
CA CYS A 22 30.10 -3.62 -34.48
C CYS A 22 30.33 -2.82 -35.79
N VAL A 23 29.94 -1.54 -35.81
CA VAL A 23 30.17 -0.66 -36.96
C VAL A 23 31.68 -0.49 -37.25
N TYR A 24 32.46 -0.32 -36.17
CA TYR A 24 33.93 -0.26 -36.28
C TYR A 24 34.50 -1.53 -36.94
N ALA A 25 34.11 -2.69 -36.46
CA ALA A 25 34.57 -3.98 -37.01
C ALA A 25 34.16 -4.17 -38.50
N ILE A 26 32.92 -3.76 -38.85
CA ILE A 26 32.43 -3.84 -40.24
C ILE A 26 33.24 -2.92 -41.15
N LEU A 27 33.46 -1.67 -40.74
CA LEU A 27 34.26 -0.73 -41.55
C LEU A 27 35.69 -1.20 -41.72
N GLY A 28 36.33 -1.75 -40.67
CA GLY A 28 37.66 -2.35 -40.75
C GLY A 28 37.73 -3.55 -41.71
N ALA A 29 36.70 -4.41 -41.69
CA ALA A 29 36.61 -5.53 -42.62
C ALA A 29 36.43 -5.08 -44.09
N LEU A 30 35.70 -3.99 -44.33
CA LEU A 30 35.51 -3.40 -45.65
C LEU A 30 36.80 -2.76 -46.14
N GLU A 31 37.56 -2.11 -45.27
CA GLU A 31 38.87 -1.55 -45.61
C GLU A 31 39.89 -2.63 -46.03
N ASN A 32 39.92 -3.73 -45.30
CA ASN A 32 40.75 -4.88 -45.65
C ASN A 32 40.35 -5.50 -47.00
N ARG A 33 39.17 -5.20 -47.52
CA ARG A 33 38.69 -5.58 -48.85
C ARG A 33 38.91 -4.51 -49.93
N GLY A 34 39.64 -3.43 -49.61
CA GLY A 34 40.00 -2.39 -50.57
C GLY A 34 39.06 -1.16 -50.60
N HIS A 35 38.07 -1.09 -49.69
CA HIS A 35 37.19 0.10 -49.59
C HIS A 35 37.77 1.11 -48.60
N ALA A 36 38.43 2.15 -49.07
CA ALA A 36 38.96 3.22 -48.22
C ALA A 36 37.89 4.28 -47.91
N TYR A 37 37.71 4.59 -46.63
CA TYR A 37 36.79 5.64 -46.16
C TYR A 37 37.57 6.80 -45.53
N PRO A 38 37.20 8.09 -45.82
CA PRO A 38 37.78 9.24 -45.15
C PRO A 38 37.61 9.13 -43.62
N THR A 39 38.61 9.63 -42.88
CA THR A 39 38.59 9.61 -41.42
C THR A 39 37.34 10.31 -40.84
N THR A 40 36.93 11.41 -41.45
CA THR A 40 35.71 12.15 -41.10
C THR A 40 34.43 11.29 -41.24
N THR A 41 34.31 10.55 -42.33
CA THR A 41 33.18 9.65 -42.59
C THR A 41 33.10 8.56 -41.52
N ARG A 42 34.22 7.99 -41.08
CA ARG A 42 34.27 6.96 -40.02
C ARG A 42 33.77 7.54 -38.70
N TRP A 43 34.28 8.69 -38.26
CA TRP A 43 33.84 9.33 -37.03
C TRP A 43 32.34 9.67 -37.04
N ILE A 44 31.82 10.22 -38.15
CA ILE A 44 30.40 10.48 -38.32
C ILE A 44 29.59 9.18 -38.17
N THR A 45 30.03 8.09 -38.81
CA THR A 45 29.33 6.80 -38.74
C THR A 45 29.32 6.23 -37.31
N TYR A 46 30.43 6.35 -36.55
CA TYR A 46 30.48 5.92 -35.15
C TYR A 46 29.54 6.75 -34.26
N ILE A 47 29.54 8.07 -34.44
CA ILE A 47 28.64 8.98 -33.70
C ILE A 47 27.18 8.66 -34.03
N CYS A 48 26.87 8.48 -35.32
CA CYS A 48 25.51 8.09 -35.74
C CYS A 48 25.10 6.74 -35.16
N ALA A 49 25.98 5.73 -35.15
CA ALA A 49 25.71 4.44 -34.55
C ALA A 49 25.47 4.54 -33.03
N PHE A 50 26.26 5.36 -32.33
CA PHE A 50 26.12 5.59 -30.90
C PHE A 50 24.78 6.30 -30.56
N LEU A 51 24.40 7.29 -31.37
CA LEU A 51 23.20 8.10 -31.19
C LEU A 51 21.92 7.45 -31.75
N ALA A 52 22.03 6.47 -32.63
CA ALA A 52 20.88 5.87 -33.33
C ALA A 52 19.81 5.33 -32.35
N ARG A 53 20.22 4.59 -31.32
CA ARG A 53 19.28 4.03 -30.33
C ARG A 53 18.68 5.10 -29.42
N PRO A 54 19.43 6.04 -28.82
CA PRO A 54 18.81 7.14 -28.06
C PRO A 54 17.83 7.96 -28.89
N VAL A 55 18.18 8.34 -30.10
CA VAL A 55 17.30 9.08 -31.01
C VAL A 55 16.04 8.26 -31.34
N TRP A 56 16.20 6.99 -31.68
CA TRP A 56 15.08 6.09 -31.89
C TRP A 56 14.16 6.03 -30.67
N MET A 57 14.71 5.76 -29.48
CA MET A 57 13.95 5.61 -28.24
C MET A 57 13.22 6.91 -27.84
N LEU A 58 13.85 8.07 -28.02
CA LEU A 58 13.28 9.35 -27.61
C LEU A 58 12.22 9.88 -28.58
N PHE A 59 12.42 9.73 -29.90
CA PHE A 59 11.64 10.44 -30.90
C PHE A 59 10.75 9.51 -31.77
N LEU A 60 11.18 8.29 -32.06
CA LEU A 60 10.49 7.43 -33.03
C LEU A 60 9.82 6.20 -32.44
N ALA A 61 10.40 5.61 -31.39
CA ALA A 61 9.88 4.35 -30.85
C ALA A 61 8.43 4.47 -30.37
N ARG A 62 8.10 5.57 -29.68
CA ARG A 62 6.76 5.78 -29.13
C ARG A 62 5.68 5.91 -30.20
N PRO A 63 5.76 6.88 -31.14
CA PRO A 63 4.74 7.00 -32.19
C PRO A 63 4.63 5.74 -33.05
N CYS A 64 5.76 5.09 -33.36
CA CYS A 64 5.75 3.82 -34.09
C CYS A 64 5.04 2.72 -33.29
N MET A 65 5.34 2.55 -32.01
CA MET A 65 4.69 1.54 -31.17
C MET A 65 3.21 1.82 -30.97
N THR A 66 2.82 3.08 -30.77
CA THR A 66 1.41 3.48 -30.65
C THR A 66 0.66 3.20 -31.93
N SER A 67 1.21 3.57 -33.11
CA SER A 67 0.62 3.28 -34.41
C SER A 67 0.52 1.77 -34.67
N LEU A 68 1.57 1.02 -34.35
CA LEU A 68 1.55 -0.45 -34.48
C LEU A 68 0.49 -1.09 -33.59
N ASN A 69 0.41 -0.65 -32.34
CA ASN A 69 -0.61 -1.15 -31.41
C ASN A 69 -2.03 -0.76 -31.81
N ALA A 70 -2.22 0.44 -32.37
CA ALA A 70 -3.53 0.85 -32.92
C ALA A 70 -3.95 -0.03 -34.12
N ARG A 71 -3.01 -0.36 -35.01
CA ARG A 71 -3.28 -1.30 -36.12
C ARG A 71 -3.62 -2.70 -35.62
N LYS A 72 -2.87 -3.21 -34.60
CA LYS A 72 -3.14 -4.52 -33.96
C LYS A 72 -4.50 -4.52 -33.27
N ALA A 73 -4.88 -3.43 -32.61
CA ALA A 73 -6.19 -3.27 -32.00
C ALA A 73 -7.31 -3.33 -33.04
N ALA A 74 -7.20 -2.51 -34.11
CA ALA A 74 -8.17 -2.47 -35.19
C ALA A 74 -8.35 -3.83 -35.89
N ALA A 75 -7.24 -4.55 -36.15
CA ALA A 75 -7.27 -5.90 -36.73
C ALA A 75 -8.04 -6.92 -35.83
N LYS A 76 -8.21 -6.62 -34.55
CA LYS A 76 -8.95 -7.45 -33.59
C LYS A 76 -10.32 -6.86 -33.22
N GLY A 77 -10.80 -5.85 -33.94
CA GLY A 77 -12.07 -5.17 -33.65
C GLY A 77 -12.08 -4.39 -32.32
N ALA A 78 -10.91 -3.98 -31.84
CA ALA A 78 -10.74 -3.26 -30.59
C ALA A 78 -10.08 -1.90 -30.81
N VAL A 79 -10.06 -1.05 -29.78
CA VAL A 79 -9.40 0.25 -29.79
C VAL A 79 -8.40 0.37 -28.65
N LEU A 80 -7.40 1.24 -28.80
CA LEU A 80 -6.57 1.65 -27.68
C LEU A 80 -7.37 2.60 -26.76
N PRO A 81 -7.14 2.59 -25.44
CA PRO A 81 -7.67 3.64 -24.57
C PRO A 81 -7.20 5.02 -25.04
N PRO A 82 -7.98 6.09 -24.83
CA PRO A 82 -7.57 7.45 -25.19
C PRO A 82 -6.26 7.83 -24.47
N LEU A 83 -5.39 8.54 -25.18
CA LEU A 83 -4.10 8.99 -24.64
C LEU A 83 -4.25 10.37 -24.03
N VAL A 84 -3.80 10.55 -22.79
CA VAL A 84 -3.72 11.84 -22.14
C VAL A 84 -2.73 12.75 -22.90
N GLU A 85 -3.22 13.94 -23.26
CA GLU A 85 -2.45 14.97 -23.93
C GLU A 85 -1.45 15.64 -22.97
N GLY A 86 -0.34 16.13 -23.50
CA GLY A 86 0.73 16.79 -22.75
C GLY A 86 2.07 16.07 -22.84
N SER A 87 3.11 16.74 -22.41
CA SER A 87 4.45 16.16 -22.32
C SER A 87 4.54 15.16 -21.17
N SER A 88 5.44 14.17 -21.29
CA SER A 88 5.67 13.20 -20.21
C SER A 88 6.08 13.86 -18.88
N SER A 89 6.74 15.02 -18.93
CA SER A 89 7.12 15.81 -17.75
C SER A 89 5.91 16.45 -17.06
N GLU A 90 4.98 17.02 -17.83
CA GLU A 90 3.74 17.59 -17.30
C GLU A 90 2.84 16.53 -16.67
N VAL A 91 2.67 15.40 -17.36
CA VAL A 91 1.93 14.24 -16.87
C VAL A 91 2.52 13.76 -15.54
N LEU A 92 3.86 13.58 -15.49
CA LEU A 92 4.50 13.15 -14.25
C LEU A 92 4.39 14.19 -13.14
N ALA A 93 4.55 15.47 -13.44
CA ALA A 93 4.39 16.54 -12.46
C ALA A 93 2.97 16.56 -11.87
N SER A 94 1.93 16.33 -12.68
CA SER A 94 0.54 16.19 -12.21
C SER A 94 0.37 15.00 -11.28
N VAL A 95 0.91 13.83 -11.65
CA VAL A 95 0.89 12.63 -10.80
C VAL A 95 1.61 12.89 -9.47
N MET A 96 2.81 13.46 -9.51
CA MET A 96 3.60 13.72 -8.29
C MET A 96 2.92 14.71 -7.35
N ARG A 97 2.30 15.76 -7.88
CA ARG A 97 1.51 16.72 -7.07
C ARG A 97 0.35 16.05 -6.37
N SER A 98 -0.41 15.22 -7.08
CA SER A 98 -1.56 14.50 -6.52
C SER A 98 -1.22 13.59 -5.34
N PHE A 99 0.04 13.11 -5.26
CA PHE A 99 0.48 12.27 -4.14
C PHE A 99 1.26 13.05 -3.06
N GLY A 100 1.81 14.22 -3.38
CA GLY A 100 2.62 15.03 -2.47
C GLY A 100 1.80 15.98 -1.61
N ASN A 101 1.24 17.00 -2.24
CA ASN A 101 0.57 18.12 -1.55
C ASN A 101 -0.87 18.33 -2.01
N GLY A 102 -1.39 17.49 -2.91
CA GLY A 102 -2.73 17.61 -3.44
C GLY A 102 -3.68 16.54 -2.89
N TYR A 103 -4.88 16.53 -3.43
CA TYR A 103 -5.84 15.47 -3.19
C TYR A 103 -5.36 14.16 -3.85
N ILE A 104 -5.41 13.04 -3.11
CA ILE A 104 -4.87 11.76 -3.61
C ILE A 104 -5.55 11.37 -4.93
N GLY A 105 -4.75 11.28 -5.99
CA GLY A 105 -5.21 10.88 -7.31
C GLY A 105 -5.97 11.96 -8.10
N GLU A 106 -5.90 13.23 -7.70
CA GLU A 106 -6.61 14.35 -8.34
C GLU A 106 -6.39 14.41 -9.85
N GLY A 107 -5.14 14.38 -10.33
CA GLY A 107 -4.85 14.40 -11.76
C GLY A 107 -5.45 13.22 -12.51
N TYR A 108 -5.57 12.05 -11.87
CA TYR A 108 -6.25 10.91 -12.47
C TYR A 108 -7.77 11.12 -12.53
N LEU A 109 -8.36 11.78 -11.53
CA LEU A 109 -9.78 12.11 -11.54
C LEU A 109 -10.10 13.11 -12.66
N GLU A 110 -9.30 14.17 -12.81
CA GLU A 110 -9.43 15.14 -13.91
C GLU A 110 -9.34 14.45 -15.29
N TRP A 111 -8.39 13.55 -15.44
CA TRP A 111 -8.26 12.79 -16.69
C TRP A 111 -9.43 11.82 -16.90
N ALA A 112 -9.94 11.20 -15.83
CA ALA A 112 -11.12 10.33 -15.94
C ALA A 112 -12.36 11.12 -16.39
N GLN A 113 -12.54 12.35 -15.94
CA GLN A 113 -13.60 13.24 -16.39
C GLN A 113 -13.45 13.62 -17.88
N LYS A 114 -12.23 13.86 -18.36
CA LYS A 114 -11.96 14.25 -19.75
C LYS A 114 -11.96 13.07 -20.72
N TYR A 115 -11.31 11.95 -20.34
CA TYR A 115 -11.04 10.82 -21.26
C TYR A 115 -11.89 9.58 -20.95
N GLY A 116 -12.68 9.60 -19.86
CA GLY A 116 -13.42 8.46 -19.35
C GLY A 116 -12.59 7.59 -18.39
N ASN A 117 -13.25 6.65 -17.73
CA ASN A 117 -12.68 5.86 -16.63
C ASN A 117 -11.55 4.89 -17.02
N THR A 118 -11.14 4.85 -18.28
CA THR A 118 -9.99 4.05 -18.75
C THR A 118 -9.25 4.84 -19.81
N PHE A 119 -7.98 5.18 -19.54
CA PHE A 119 -7.14 6.00 -20.40
C PHE A 119 -5.67 5.59 -20.32
N MET A 120 -4.90 5.97 -21.33
CA MET A 120 -3.45 5.83 -21.35
C MET A 120 -2.77 7.16 -20.99
N TYR A 121 -1.65 7.08 -20.29
CA TYR A 121 -0.78 8.21 -20.06
C TYR A 121 0.70 7.79 -20.16
N GLN A 122 1.56 8.73 -20.46
CA GLN A 122 2.99 8.50 -20.62
C GLN A 122 3.78 9.14 -19.49
N ALA A 123 4.56 8.33 -18.77
CA ALA A 123 5.48 8.77 -17.74
C ALA A 123 6.90 8.41 -18.14
N TYR A 124 7.65 9.38 -18.63
CA TYR A 124 8.98 9.18 -19.23
C TYR A 124 8.98 8.11 -20.32
N THR A 125 9.63 6.98 -20.06
CA THR A 125 9.76 5.87 -21.01
C THR A 125 8.61 4.85 -20.93
N GLU A 126 7.78 4.92 -19.89
CA GLU A 126 6.68 3.98 -19.69
C GLU A 126 5.34 4.51 -20.23
N THR A 127 4.63 3.69 -20.99
CA THR A 127 3.20 3.86 -21.24
C THR A 127 2.44 3.11 -20.16
N ARG A 128 1.48 3.79 -19.53
CA ARG A 128 0.63 3.22 -18.49
C ARG A 128 -0.84 3.36 -18.88
N ILE A 129 -1.65 2.38 -18.51
CA ILE A 129 -3.10 2.44 -18.60
C ILE A 129 -3.64 2.56 -17.19
N LEU A 130 -4.52 3.54 -16.94
CA LEU A 130 -5.30 3.59 -15.72
C LEU A 130 -6.74 3.18 -16.03
N THR A 131 -7.32 2.38 -15.14
CA THR A 131 -8.74 2.04 -15.20
C THR A 131 -9.40 2.15 -13.83
N LEU A 132 -10.62 2.70 -13.84
CA LEU A 132 -11.53 2.77 -12.69
C LEU A 132 -12.78 1.91 -12.95
N GLU A 133 -12.76 1.07 -14.00
CA GLU A 133 -13.89 0.23 -14.38
C GLU A 133 -13.84 -1.11 -13.63
N PRO A 134 -14.85 -1.44 -12.79
CA PRO A 134 -14.87 -2.66 -11.99
C PRO A 134 -14.68 -3.93 -12.83
N GLU A 135 -15.27 -4.01 -14.03
CA GLU A 135 -15.17 -5.17 -14.90
C GLU A 135 -13.76 -5.35 -15.46
N TYR A 136 -13.05 -4.26 -15.75
CA TYR A 136 -11.67 -4.33 -16.23
C TYR A 136 -10.71 -4.68 -15.08
N ILE A 137 -10.97 -4.15 -13.86
CA ILE A 137 -10.22 -4.52 -12.67
C ILE A 137 -10.47 -6.00 -12.33
N LYS A 138 -11.73 -6.47 -12.44
CA LYS A 138 -12.07 -7.91 -12.33
C LYS A 138 -11.30 -8.74 -13.34
N ALA A 139 -11.19 -8.28 -14.58
CA ALA A 139 -10.41 -8.99 -15.60
C ALA A 139 -8.93 -9.07 -15.20
N ILE A 140 -8.32 -7.97 -14.78
CA ILE A 140 -6.91 -7.90 -14.37
C ILE A 140 -6.62 -8.80 -13.16
N LEU A 141 -7.52 -8.84 -12.18
CA LEU A 141 -7.26 -9.49 -10.88
C LEU A 141 -7.74 -10.94 -10.80
N ALA A 142 -8.77 -11.29 -11.55
CA ALA A 142 -9.45 -12.58 -11.41
C ALA A 142 -9.60 -13.33 -12.74
N THR A 143 -10.46 -12.85 -13.67
CA THR A 143 -10.85 -13.67 -14.83
C THR A 143 -9.73 -13.87 -15.85
N ARG A 144 -8.77 -12.94 -15.92
CA ARG A 144 -7.58 -12.99 -16.78
C ARG A 144 -6.28 -12.95 -15.96
N PHE A 145 -6.31 -13.43 -14.72
CA PHE A 145 -5.19 -13.36 -13.77
C PHE A 145 -3.85 -13.85 -14.36
N ASN A 146 -3.87 -14.93 -15.14
CA ASN A 146 -2.67 -15.52 -15.72
C ASN A 146 -2.02 -14.65 -16.83
N ASP A 147 -2.76 -13.71 -17.40
CA ASP A 147 -2.28 -12.78 -18.41
C ASP A 147 -1.57 -11.55 -17.79
N PHE A 148 -1.58 -11.45 -16.45
CA PHE A 148 -1.01 -10.32 -15.71
C PHE A 148 -0.02 -10.78 -14.64
N GLU A 149 0.90 -9.90 -14.29
CA GLU A 149 1.91 -10.12 -13.25
C GLU A 149 2.25 -8.80 -12.53
N LYS A 150 3.00 -8.87 -11.43
CA LYS A 150 3.60 -7.67 -10.80
C LYS A 150 4.66 -7.06 -11.70
N GLY A 151 5.45 -7.90 -12.33
CA GLY A 151 6.44 -7.56 -13.33
C GLY A 151 7.79 -7.13 -12.79
N LEU A 152 8.81 -7.27 -13.65
CA LEU A 152 10.21 -7.05 -13.27
C LEU A 152 10.49 -5.62 -12.77
N VAL A 153 9.85 -4.61 -13.37
CA VAL A 153 10.07 -3.20 -12.96
C VAL A 153 9.58 -2.98 -11.55
N ASN A 154 8.38 -3.48 -11.21
CA ASN A 154 7.85 -3.42 -9.84
C ASN A 154 8.77 -4.17 -8.87
N TYR A 155 9.23 -5.38 -9.25
CA TYR A 155 10.18 -6.15 -8.46
C TYR A 155 11.43 -5.33 -8.11
N GLN A 156 12.05 -4.69 -9.10
CA GLN A 156 13.26 -3.89 -8.91
C GLN A 156 13.04 -2.66 -8.01
N GLN A 157 11.86 -2.04 -8.08
CA GLN A 157 11.51 -0.88 -7.26
C GLN A 157 11.37 -1.23 -5.78
N LEU A 158 10.81 -2.41 -5.48
CA LEU A 158 10.49 -2.84 -4.12
C LEU A 158 11.52 -3.81 -3.52
N LYS A 159 12.43 -4.38 -4.34
CA LYS A 159 13.37 -5.43 -3.92
C LYS A 159 14.20 -5.04 -2.70
N SER A 160 14.66 -3.81 -2.62
CA SER A 160 15.52 -3.36 -1.51
C SER A 160 14.78 -3.31 -0.16
N LEU A 161 13.43 -3.21 -0.18
CA LEU A 161 12.59 -3.24 1.02
C LEU A 161 12.01 -4.64 1.27
N LEU A 162 11.33 -5.19 0.26
CA LEU A 162 10.50 -6.40 0.38
C LEU A 162 11.20 -7.69 -0.07
N GLY A 163 12.41 -7.58 -0.65
CA GLY A 163 13.10 -8.74 -1.20
C GLY A 163 12.27 -9.49 -2.23
N ALA A 164 12.23 -10.81 -2.13
CA ALA A 164 11.46 -11.72 -2.98
C ALA A 164 10.17 -12.27 -2.33
N GLY A 165 9.70 -11.68 -1.24
CA GLY A 165 8.52 -12.15 -0.50
C GLY A 165 7.21 -12.09 -1.29
N VAL A 166 6.11 -12.46 -0.64
CA VAL A 166 4.78 -12.69 -1.26
C VAL A 166 4.25 -11.48 -2.05
N PHE A 167 4.59 -10.25 -1.66
CA PHE A 167 4.15 -9.04 -2.37
C PHE A 167 4.99 -8.71 -3.60
N ASN A 168 6.24 -9.18 -3.67
CA ASN A 168 7.18 -8.75 -4.70
C ASN A 168 7.62 -9.89 -5.63
N SER A 169 6.96 -11.03 -5.61
CA SER A 169 7.23 -12.19 -6.46
C SER A 169 6.08 -12.48 -7.44
N ASP A 170 6.39 -13.19 -8.52
CA ASP A 170 5.45 -13.65 -9.53
C ASP A 170 5.61 -15.17 -9.78
N GLY A 171 4.67 -15.76 -10.53
CA GLY A 171 4.73 -17.15 -10.97
C GLY A 171 4.81 -18.15 -9.82
N GLU A 172 5.70 -19.14 -9.94
CA GLU A 172 5.87 -20.21 -8.96
C GLU A 172 6.43 -19.71 -7.63
N MET A 173 7.32 -18.70 -7.65
CA MET A 173 7.83 -18.09 -6.42
C MET A 173 6.72 -17.45 -5.61
N TRP A 174 5.81 -16.72 -6.24
CA TRP A 174 4.63 -16.19 -5.56
C TRP A 174 3.74 -17.31 -5.00
N LYS A 175 3.50 -18.38 -5.74
CA LYS A 175 2.73 -19.53 -5.26
C LYS A 175 3.37 -20.17 -4.03
N PHE A 176 4.70 -20.33 -4.06
CA PHE A 176 5.47 -20.84 -2.93
C PHE A 176 5.25 -20.00 -1.67
N HIS A 177 5.49 -18.69 -1.76
CA HIS A 177 5.26 -17.78 -0.63
C HIS A 177 3.80 -17.78 -0.16
N ARG A 178 2.85 -17.78 -1.10
CA ARG A 178 1.41 -17.80 -0.80
C ARG A 178 0.99 -19.06 -0.06
N ASN A 179 1.48 -20.22 -0.49
CA ASN A 179 1.17 -21.51 0.12
C ASN A 179 1.80 -21.63 1.51
N MET A 180 2.98 -21.09 1.70
CA MET A 180 3.67 -21.05 2.98
C MET A 180 2.96 -20.15 3.99
N THR A 181 2.46 -18.98 3.54
CA THR A 181 1.86 -17.97 4.43
C THR A 181 0.39 -18.27 4.78
N ARG A 182 -0.39 -18.80 3.82
CA ARG A 182 -1.85 -18.94 3.94
C ARG A 182 -2.33 -19.75 5.14
N PRO A 183 -1.73 -20.90 5.53
CA PRO A 183 -2.21 -21.70 6.66
C PRO A 183 -2.20 -20.93 7.97
N PHE A 184 -1.30 -19.97 8.12
CA PHE A 184 -1.16 -19.18 9.33
C PHE A 184 -2.32 -18.21 9.59
N PHE A 185 -3.06 -17.85 8.54
CA PHE A 185 -4.27 -17.02 8.61
C PHE A 185 -5.56 -17.87 8.62
N SER A 186 -5.51 -19.10 9.15
CA SER A 186 -6.70 -19.94 9.36
C SER A 186 -7.62 -19.36 10.43
N LYS A 187 -8.91 -19.69 10.36
CA LYS A 187 -9.93 -19.19 11.31
C LYS A 187 -9.54 -19.46 12.75
N THR A 188 -9.06 -20.65 13.07
CA THR A 188 -8.67 -21.05 14.43
C THR A 188 -7.62 -20.11 15.02
N ARG A 189 -6.57 -19.78 14.26
CA ARG A 189 -5.48 -18.92 14.72
C ARG A 189 -5.87 -17.45 14.87
N ILE A 190 -6.69 -16.92 13.95
CA ILE A 190 -7.10 -15.50 13.97
C ILE A 190 -8.31 -15.22 14.87
N SER A 191 -8.90 -16.22 15.50
CA SER A 191 -10.00 -16.07 16.47
C SER A 191 -9.53 -16.03 17.92
N ASP A 192 -8.25 -16.25 18.17
CA ASP A 192 -7.61 -15.98 19.46
C ASP A 192 -7.34 -14.47 19.59
N PHE A 193 -7.97 -13.85 20.58
CA PHE A 193 -7.90 -12.41 20.79
C PHE A 193 -6.98 -11.98 21.93
N ASP A 194 -6.25 -12.89 22.53
CA ASP A 194 -5.40 -12.58 23.69
C ASP A 194 -4.32 -11.57 23.36
N ILE A 195 -3.73 -11.65 22.16
CA ILE A 195 -2.77 -10.66 21.66
C ILE A 195 -3.43 -9.29 21.54
N PHE A 196 -4.59 -9.22 20.89
CA PHE A 196 -5.32 -7.95 20.71
C PHE A 196 -5.76 -7.36 22.04
N LYS A 197 -6.16 -8.21 23.00
CA LYS A 197 -6.55 -7.79 24.34
C LYS A 197 -5.40 -7.09 25.06
N ARG A 198 -4.24 -7.73 25.15
CA ARG A 198 -3.07 -7.17 25.84
C ARG A 198 -2.70 -5.81 25.27
N HIS A 199 -2.45 -5.75 23.97
CA HIS A 199 -1.99 -4.51 23.32
C HIS A 199 -3.07 -3.43 23.28
N ALA A 200 -4.38 -3.77 23.19
CA ALA A 200 -5.45 -2.79 23.31
C ALA A 200 -5.55 -2.21 24.72
N ASP A 201 -5.47 -3.05 25.74
CA ASP A 201 -5.50 -2.60 27.15
C ASP A 201 -4.28 -1.73 27.47
N ASP A 202 -3.09 -2.08 26.98
CA ASP A 202 -1.85 -1.32 27.17
C ASP A 202 -1.92 0.07 26.51
N ILE A 203 -2.34 0.15 25.24
CA ILE A 203 -2.42 1.43 24.52
C ILE A 203 -3.53 2.32 25.10
N ILE A 204 -4.68 1.76 25.46
CA ILE A 204 -5.77 2.52 26.09
C ILE A 204 -5.31 3.08 27.43
N SER A 205 -4.59 2.30 28.25
CA SER A 205 -4.01 2.76 29.50
C SER A 205 -3.02 3.91 29.27
N ALA A 206 -2.12 3.78 28.27
CA ALA A 206 -1.18 4.84 27.90
C ALA A 206 -1.88 6.13 27.42
N MET A 207 -2.98 5.98 26.66
CA MET A 207 -3.81 7.12 26.22
C MET A 207 -4.47 7.81 27.41
N LYS A 208 -5.08 7.08 28.35
CA LYS A 208 -5.69 7.63 29.58
C LYS A 208 -4.65 8.41 30.40
N LYS A 209 -3.46 7.85 30.59
CA LYS A 209 -2.37 8.53 31.29
C LYS A 209 -2.00 9.85 30.60
N ARG A 210 -1.86 9.89 29.27
CA ARG A 210 -1.51 11.09 28.52
C ARG A 210 -2.62 12.16 28.59
N LEU A 211 -3.90 11.75 28.53
CA LEU A 211 -5.04 12.65 28.68
C LEU A 211 -5.12 13.23 30.11
N ALA A 212 -4.82 12.43 31.14
CA ALA A 212 -4.74 12.90 32.54
C ALA A 212 -3.62 13.93 32.75
N GLU A 213 -2.54 13.89 31.94
CA GLU A 213 -1.49 14.91 31.91
C GLU A 213 -1.94 16.19 31.19
N GLY A 214 -3.15 16.24 30.62
CA GLY A 214 -3.72 17.39 29.90
C GLY A 214 -3.33 17.50 28.44
N TYR A 215 -2.74 16.46 27.82
CA TYR A 215 -2.28 16.49 26.44
C TYR A 215 -3.18 15.63 25.54
N PRO A 216 -3.41 16.08 24.28
CA PRO A 216 -4.07 15.26 23.27
C PRO A 216 -3.17 14.09 22.83
N ILE A 217 -3.80 13.14 22.16
CA ILE A 217 -3.11 11.94 21.61
C ILE A 217 -2.80 12.15 20.14
N GLU A 218 -1.54 11.92 19.73
CA GLU A 218 -1.23 11.66 18.32
C GLU A 218 -1.73 10.25 17.99
N PHE A 219 -2.97 10.17 17.47
CA PHE A 219 -3.71 8.92 17.37
C PHE A 219 -3.10 7.98 16.31
N GLN A 220 -2.60 8.53 15.20
CA GLN A 220 -2.00 7.72 14.13
C GLN A 220 -0.72 7.01 14.58
N ASP A 221 0.16 7.67 15.35
CA ASP A 221 1.35 7.04 15.95
C ASP A 221 0.94 6.00 17.00
N ALA A 222 0.00 6.37 17.88
CA ALA A 222 -0.48 5.47 18.93
C ALA A 222 -1.03 4.16 18.35
N ILE A 223 -1.87 4.23 17.31
CA ILE A 223 -2.40 3.04 16.62
C ILE A 223 -1.31 2.31 15.84
N GLY A 224 -0.35 3.04 15.26
CA GLY A 224 0.81 2.43 14.62
C GLY A 224 1.66 1.59 15.58
N ARG A 225 1.71 1.95 16.88
CA ARG A 225 2.35 1.17 17.95
C ARG A 225 1.52 -0.06 18.33
N PHE A 226 0.22 0.11 18.53
CA PHE A 226 -0.69 -1.01 18.79
C PHE A 226 -0.59 -2.09 17.72
N THR A 227 -0.73 -1.70 16.44
CA THR A 227 -0.68 -2.66 15.33
C THR A 227 0.72 -3.25 15.12
N LEU A 228 1.80 -2.52 15.48
CA LEU A 228 3.16 -3.04 15.42
C LEU A 228 3.39 -4.12 16.48
N ASP A 229 3.06 -3.83 17.74
CA ASP A 229 3.25 -4.75 18.85
C ASP A 229 2.38 -6.00 18.67
N SER A 230 1.11 -5.85 18.25
CA SER A 230 0.22 -6.96 17.88
C SER A 230 0.78 -7.81 16.74
N ALA A 231 1.23 -7.17 15.65
CA ALA A 231 1.75 -7.89 14.50
C ALA A 231 3.05 -8.62 14.81
N THR A 232 3.96 -8.01 15.58
CA THR A 232 5.23 -8.64 15.92
C THR A 232 5.06 -9.77 16.92
N GLU A 233 4.15 -9.67 17.88
CA GLU A 233 3.83 -10.79 18.76
C GLU A 233 3.20 -11.95 17.99
N PHE A 234 2.25 -11.68 17.10
CA PHE A 234 1.65 -12.69 16.24
C PHE A 234 2.68 -13.38 15.32
N LEU A 235 3.62 -12.61 14.76
CA LEU A 235 4.61 -13.14 13.82
C LEU A 235 5.78 -13.84 14.52
N PHE A 236 6.28 -13.28 15.63
CA PHE A 236 7.53 -13.71 16.25
C PHE A 236 7.30 -14.36 17.62
N GLY A 237 6.10 -14.26 18.20
CA GLY A 237 5.81 -14.67 19.58
C GLY A 237 6.42 -13.73 20.63
N LYS A 238 6.83 -12.53 20.21
CA LYS A 238 7.38 -11.48 21.07
C LYS A 238 7.12 -10.14 20.41
N ASP A 239 6.57 -9.20 21.15
CA ASP A 239 6.39 -7.85 20.71
C ASP A 239 7.71 -7.07 20.66
N VAL A 240 7.71 -5.93 19.98
CA VAL A 240 8.85 -5.02 19.93
C VAL A 240 8.83 -4.02 21.08
N GLY A 241 7.82 -4.02 21.94
CA GLY A 241 7.65 -3.12 23.07
C GLY A 241 7.60 -1.65 22.64
N SER A 242 6.92 -1.34 21.55
CA SER A 242 6.92 0.02 20.98
C SER A 242 6.26 1.04 21.92
N LEU A 243 5.32 0.60 22.76
CA LEU A 243 4.71 1.40 23.80
C LEU A 243 5.67 1.77 24.95
N GLY A 244 6.73 0.98 25.18
CA GLY A 244 7.78 1.30 26.14
C GLY A 244 8.52 2.60 25.85
N ALA A 245 8.54 3.05 24.60
CA ALA A 245 9.06 4.35 24.21
C ALA A 245 8.13 5.54 24.54
N GLY A 246 6.94 5.29 25.07
CA GLY A 246 5.90 6.27 25.36
C GLY A 246 5.19 6.83 24.14
N LEU A 247 4.05 7.50 24.36
CA LEU A 247 3.32 8.23 23.32
C LEU A 247 3.97 9.59 23.05
N GLN A 248 3.83 10.09 21.84
CA GLN A 248 4.35 11.41 21.45
C GLN A 248 3.68 12.54 22.25
N TYR A 249 4.44 13.59 22.53
CA TYR A 249 3.92 14.85 23.04
C TYR A 249 3.77 15.85 21.90
N PRO A 250 2.81 16.79 21.99
CA PRO A 250 2.67 17.85 21.02
C PRO A 250 3.91 18.76 21.01
N LYS A 251 4.21 19.32 19.84
CA LYS A 251 5.33 20.28 19.72
C LYS A 251 5.13 21.46 20.66
N GLY A 252 6.19 21.80 21.41
CA GLY A 252 6.15 22.92 22.36
C GLY A 252 5.63 22.55 23.75
N ALA A 253 5.31 21.28 24.03
CA ALA A 253 5.05 20.82 25.38
C ALA A 253 6.30 21.12 26.26
N PRO A 254 6.14 21.67 27.48
CA PRO A 254 7.26 22.02 28.37
C PRO A 254 7.81 20.76 29.05
N ILE A 255 8.19 19.78 28.27
CA ILE A 255 8.73 18.50 28.72
C ILE A 255 10.13 18.35 28.16
N GLU A 256 11.07 18.02 29.01
CA GLU A 256 12.40 17.66 28.60
C GLU A 256 12.32 16.41 27.71
N ILE A 257 12.68 16.55 26.42
CA ILE A 257 12.65 15.42 25.49
C ILE A 257 13.71 14.44 25.97
N ASP A 258 13.25 13.33 26.52
CA ASP A 258 14.14 12.24 26.88
C ASP A 258 14.78 11.66 25.60
N LEU A 259 16.07 11.96 25.42
CA LEU A 259 16.87 11.44 24.31
C LEU A 259 16.92 9.90 24.31
N SER A 260 16.70 9.24 25.46
CA SER A 260 16.62 7.79 25.54
C SER A 260 15.37 7.26 24.82
N SER A 261 14.23 7.94 24.97
CA SER A 261 13.00 7.63 24.24
C SER A 261 13.20 7.82 22.73
N PHE A 262 13.84 8.91 22.28
CA PHE A 262 14.12 9.14 20.87
C PHE A 262 14.99 8.05 20.24
N ASN A 263 15.98 7.53 20.98
CA ASN A 263 16.90 6.49 20.56
C ASN A 263 16.44 5.07 20.95
N HIS A 264 15.23 4.92 21.49
CA HIS A 264 14.70 3.60 21.82
C HIS A 264 14.70 2.70 20.56
N PRO A 265 15.14 1.42 20.67
CA PRO A 265 15.25 0.53 19.51
C PRO A 265 13.98 0.44 18.67
N SER A 266 12.80 0.40 19.32
CA SER A 266 11.52 0.38 18.60
C SER A 266 11.26 1.67 17.80
N ASN A 267 11.66 2.85 18.30
CA ASN A 267 11.52 4.10 17.57
C ASN A 267 12.48 4.20 16.38
N LEU A 268 13.70 3.65 16.50
CA LEU A 268 14.63 3.52 15.38
C LEU A 268 14.05 2.60 14.31
N PHE A 269 13.52 1.45 14.73
CA PHE A 269 12.84 0.51 13.83
C PHE A 269 11.66 1.16 13.10
N VAL A 270 10.72 1.79 13.84
CA VAL A 270 9.53 2.45 13.26
C VAL A 270 9.93 3.52 12.24
N ARG A 271 10.92 4.36 12.57
CA ARG A 271 11.41 5.41 11.65
C ARG A 271 12.02 4.80 10.39
N ALA A 272 12.90 3.83 10.52
CA ALA A 272 13.53 3.18 9.38
C ALA A 272 12.47 2.48 8.50
N PHE A 273 11.54 1.78 9.12
CA PHE A 273 10.46 1.07 8.44
C PHE A 273 9.57 2.03 7.63
N THR A 274 9.11 3.13 8.24
CA THR A 274 8.27 4.14 7.59
C THR A 274 9.02 4.88 6.47
N GLN A 275 10.28 5.28 6.70
CA GLN A 275 11.09 5.96 5.70
C GLN A 275 11.44 5.05 4.53
N GLY A 276 11.73 3.78 4.78
CA GLY A 276 11.97 2.78 3.74
C GLY A 276 10.76 2.62 2.81
N GLN A 277 9.56 2.58 3.36
CA GLN A 277 8.31 2.52 2.59
C GLN A 277 8.06 3.79 1.77
N ALA A 278 8.26 4.98 2.36
CA ALA A 278 8.11 6.25 1.65
C ALA A 278 9.06 6.33 0.44
N GLN A 279 10.33 5.95 0.60
CA GLN A 279 11.29 5.91 -0.50
C GLN A 279 10.94 4.85 -1.56
N ALA A 280 10.48 3.67 -1.15
CA ALA A 280 10.03 2.63 -2.08
C ALA A 280 8.80 3.09 -2.91
N ALA A 281 7.86 3.79 -2.30
CA ALA A 281 6.71 4.39 -2.99
C ALA A 281 7.13 5.44 -4.03
N LEU A 282 8.14 6.28 -3.71
CA LEU A 282 8.70 7.25 -4.66
C LEU A 282 9.33 6.57 -5.88
N ARG A 283 9.98 5.40 -5.72
CA ARG A 283 10.49 4.61 -6.87
C ARG A 283 9.35 4.20 -7.80
N GLY A 284 8.23 3.72 -7.24
CA GLY A 284 7.04 3.34 -8.01
C GLY A 284 6.45 4.48 -8.85
N ARG A 285 6.46 5.70 -8.31
CA ARG A 285 6.00 6.91 -9.01
C ARG A 285 6.96 7.35 -10.12
N ARG A 286 8.29 7.28 -9.88
CA ARG A 286 9.34 7.63 -10.85
C ARG A 286 9.52 6.60 -11.97
N GLY A 287 8.85 5.46 -11.88
CA GLY A 287 8.93 4.41 -12.90
C GLY A 287 10.32 3.78 -12.98
N ASP A 288 10.75 3.43 -14.20
CA ASP A 288 12.04 2.79 -14.47
C ASP A 288 13.25 3.75 -14.34
N MET A 289 12.99 5.07 -14.27
CA MET A 289 14.03 6.10 -14.11
C MET A 289 14.34 6.43 -12.64
N TRP A 290 13.75 5.72 -11.66
CA TRP A 290 14.03 5.95 -10.25
C TRP A 290 15.53 5.90 -9.86
N PRO A 291 16.41 5.10 -10.53
CA PRO A 291 17.82 5.05 -10.16
C PRO A 291 18.56 6.38 -10.34
N LEU A 292 18.06 7.30 -11.19
CA LEU A 292 18.64 8.64 -11.32
C LEU A 292 18.47 9.49 -10.06
N ALA A 293 17.41 9.26 -9.28
CA ALA A 293 17.17 9.96 -8.02
C ALA A 293 17.93 9.35 -6.82
N GLU A 294 18.47 8.16 -7.02
CA GLU A 294 19.27 7.42 -6.04
C GLU A 294 20.62 7.04 -6.65
N PHE A 295 21.27 8.00 -7.36
CA PHE A 295 22.37 7.71 -8.27
C PHE A 295 23.51 6.94 -7.63
N TRP A 296 23.98 7.40 -6.46
CA TRP A 296 25.17 6.85 -5.79
C TRP A 296 24.84 5.86 -4.67
N SER A 297 23.60 5.84 -4.15
CA SER A 297 23.25 4.98 -3.04
C SER A 297 21.80 4.53 -3.11
N ASP A 298 21.55 3.28 -2.72
CA ASP A 298 20.21 2.72 -2.53
C ASP A 298 19.65 3.21 -1.20
N LYS A 299 18.81 4.26 -1.25
CA LYS A 299 18.23 4.90 -0.06
C LYS A 299 17.28 3.99 0.70
N VAL A 300 16.59 3.08 0.02
CA VAL A 300 15.68 2.12 0.66
C VAL A 300 16.46 1.07 1.43
N ARG A 301 17.59 0.62 0.88
CA ARG A 301 18.44 -0.39 1.51
C ARG A 301 18.98 0.05 2.85
N ILE A 302 19.39 1.32 2.99
CA ILE A 302 19.87 1.88 4.26
C ILE A 302 18.83 1.67 5.37
N HIS A 303 17.57 1.94 5.07
CA HIS A 303 16.47 1.73 6.02
C HIS A 303 16.17 0.25 6.26
N ARG A 304 16.27 -0.60 5.23
CA ARG A 304 16.08 -2.03 5.39
C ARG A 304 17.16 -2.64 6.29
N GLU A 305 18.39 -2.20 6.20
CA GLU A 305 19.49 -2.64 7.08
C GLU A 305 19.23 -2.33 8.55
N GLU A 306 18.59 -1.19 8.88
CA GLU A 306 18.15 -0.88 10.25
C GLU A 306 17.01 -1.80 10.71
N VAL A 307 16.06 -2.11 9.82
CA VAL A 307 14.99 -3.08 10.11
C VAL A 307 15.58 -4.46 10.37
N ASP A 308 16.53 -4.90 9.55
CA ASP A 308 17.18 -6.21 9.68
C ASP A 308 18.00 -6.32 10.98
N LYS A 309 18.66 -5.24 11.45
CA LYS A 309 19.35 -5.22 12.75
C LYS A 309 18.43 -5.56 13.91
N PHE A 310 17.18 -5.12 13.85
CA PHE A 310 16.18 -5.44 14.84
C PHE A 310 15.69 -6.89 14.74
N MET A 311 15.47 -7.38 13.51
CA MET A 311 14.88 -8.70 13.28
C MET A 311 15.87 -9.86 13.41
N ASN A 312 17.16 -9.66 13.05
CA ASN A 312 18.14 -10.73 13.03
C ASN A 312 18.35 -11.41 14.39
N PRO A 313 18.46 -10.69 15.54
CA PRO A 313 18.58 -11.35 16.83
C PRO A 313 17.39 -12.27 17.17
N ILE A 314 16.17 -11.86 16.81
CA ILE A 314 14.94 -12.63 17.03
C ILE A 314 14.97 -13.93 16.19
N LEU A 315 15.37 -13.81 14.94
CA LEU A 315 15.51 -14.98 14.05
C LEU A 315 16.56 -15.97 14.56
N GLU A 316 17.74 -15.47 14.99
CA GLU A 316 18.81 -16.30 15.52
C GLU A 316 18.40 -17.01 16.80
N GLU A 317 17.73 -16.31 17.73
CA GLU A 317 17.23 -16.90 18.99
C GLU A 317 16.23 -18.03 18.70
N ARG A 318 15.27 -17.79 17.79
CA ARG A 318 14.27 -18.80 17.41
C ARG A 318 14.88 -20.02 16.69
N ARG A 319 15.85 -19.80 15.81
CA ARG A 319 16.58 -20.92 15.19
C ARG A 319 17.31 -21.80 16.19
N LYS A 320 18.00 -21.18 17.16
CA LYS A 320 18.67 -21.91 18.24
C LYS A 320 17.68 -22.73 19.06
N SER A 321 16.55 -22.12 19.42
CA SER A 321 15.47 -22.80 20.15
C SER A 321 14.87 -23.95 19.36
N HIS A 322 14.65 -23.78 18.05
CA HIS A 322 14.12 -24.83 17.17
C HIS A 322 15.11 -26.02 17.06
N LEU A 323 16.40 -25.74 16.88
CA LEU A 323 17.45 -26.76 16.83
C LEU A 323 17.59 -27.52 18.17
N ALA A 324 17.43 -26.85 19.31
CA ALA A 324 17.45 -27.49 20.63
C ALA A 324 16.25 -28.45 20.79
N ARG A 325 15.03 -28.01 20.47
CA ARG A 325 13.80 -28.82 20.54
C ARG A 325 13.84 -30.03 19.59
N SER A 326 14.37 -29.86 18.40
CA SER A 326 14.53 -30.96 17.41
C SER A 326 15.47 -32.07 17.91
N LYS A 327 16.43 -31.76 18.78
CA LYS A 327 17.33 -32.74 19.41
C LYS A 327 16.69 -33.47 20.59
N GLU A 328 15.69 -32.88 21.25
CA GLU A 328 15.03 -33.45 22.42
C GLU A 328 13.82 -34.34 22.07
N SER A 329 13.55 -34.59 20.79
CA SER A 329 12.44 -35.42 20.28
C SER A 329 11.07 -35.08 20.88
N VAL A 330 10.84 -33.82 21.24
CA VAL A 330 9.54 -33.36 21.71
C VAL A 330 8.60 -33.27 20.51
N GLU A 331 7.64 -34.17 20.42
CA GLU A 331 6.56 -34.12 19.41
C GLU A 331 5.78 -32.83 19.62
N ILE A 332 5.85 -31.93 18.61
CA ILE A 332 4.91 -30.81 18.51
C ILE A 332 3.56 -31.45 18.14
N GLY A 333 2.52 -31.16 18.92
CA GLY A 333 1.17 -31.67 18.64
C GLY A 333 0.79 -31.41 17.17
N GLU A 334 0.09 -32.35 16.55
CA GLU A 334 -0.27 -32.30 15.11
C GLU A 334 -0.96 -31.00 14.69
N ASP A 335 -1.53 -30.24 15.62
CA ASP A 335 -2.28 -29.00 15.38
C ASP A 335 -1.44 -27.73 15.47
N GLY A 336 -0.15 -27.79 15.83
CA GLY A 336 0.75 -26.62 15.89
C GLY A 336 0.30 -25.51 16.87
N GLU A 337 -0.45 -25.87 17.92
CA GLU A 337 -0.83 -24.91 18.95
C GLU A 337 0.40 -24.26 19.60
N GLY A 338 0.41 -22.93 19.69
CA GLY A 338 1.54 -22.14 20.23
C GLY A 338 2.68 -21.86 19.24
N GLU A 339 2.57 -22.31 18.00
CA GLU A 339 3.58 -22.05 16.95
C GLU A 339 3.43 -20.63 16.38
N THR A 340 4.52 -19.86 16.35
CA THR A 340 4.57 -18.55 15.71
C THR A 340 4.72 -18.67 14.19
N PHE A 341 4.44 -17.56 13.46
CA PHE A 341 4.69 -17.54 12.02
C PHE A 341 6.18 -17.75 11.68
N LEU A 342 7.07 -17.21 12.50
CA LEU A 342 8.51 -17.42 12.36
C LEU A 342 8.88 -18.89 12.54
N ASP A 343 8.32 -19.61 13.52
CA ASP A 343 8.56 -21.03 13.72
C ASP A 343 8.10 -21.84 12.49
N HIS A 344 6.95 -21.47 11.93
CA HIS A 344 6.43 -22.09 10.71
C HIS A 344 7.35 -21.84 9.49
N LEU A 345 7.89 -20.62 9.34
CA LEU A 345 8.85 -20.31 8.28
C LEU A 345 10.14 -21.11 8.43
N ILE A 346 10.70 -21.21 9.64
CA ILE A 346 11.92 -21.97 9.93
C ILE A 346 11.76 -23.45 9.58
N ARG A 347 10.56 -24.03 9.78
CA ARG A 347 10.25 -25.40 9.35
C ARG A 347 10.09 -25.55 7.84
N SER A 348 9.62 -24.48 7.17
CA SER A 348 9.29 -24.51 5.74
C SER A 348 10.50 -24.29 4.83
N THR A 349 11.56 -23.63 5.31
CA THR A 349 12.77 -23.32 4.53
C THR A 349 13.99 -23.07 5.40
N ASP A 350 15.16 -23.46 4.89
CA ASP A 350 16.46 -23.16 5.51
C ASP A 350 17.06 -21.83 5.03
N ASP A 351 16.45 -21.17 4.05
CA ASP A 351 16.93 -19.92 3.47
C ASP A 351 16.53 -18.73 4.35
N ASP A 352 17.49 -18.20 5.12
CA ASP A 352 17.32 -17.03 6.00
C ASP A 352 16.88 -15.77 5.24
N GLN A 353 17.25 -15.64 3.96
CA GLN A 353 16.83 -14.47 3.18
C GLN A 353 15.34 -14.55 2.85
N ILE A 354 14.84 -15.71 2.50
CA ILE A 354 13.40 -15.95 2.28
C ILE A 354 12.62 -15.66 3.55
N ILE A 355 13.11 -16.16 4.71
CA ILE A 355 12.45 -15.93 6.00
C ILE A 355 12.39 -14.42 6.31
N ARG A 356 13.54 -13.71 6.23
CA ARG A 356 13.59 -12.25 6.47
C ARG A 356 12.69 -11.46 5.53
N ASP A 357 12.70 -11.80 4.26
CA ASP A 357 11.89 -11.12 3.27
C ASP A 357 10.40 -11.32 3.54
N GLU A 358 9.99 -12.56 3.87
CA GLU A 358 8.58 -12.86 4.17
C GLU A 358 8.10 -12.17 5.45
N LEU A 359 8.91 -12.17 6.52
CA LEU A 359 8.59 -11.47 7.76
C LEU A 359 8.37 -9.97 7.52
N VAL A 360 9.25 -9.30 6.75
CA VAL A 360 9.07 -7.89 6.40
C VAL A 360 7.83 -7.67 5.56
N ASN A 361 7.53 -8.56 4.60
CA ASN A 361 6.31 -8.47 3.80
C ASN A 361 5.05 -8.52 4.67
N ILE A 362 4.96 -9.49 5.57
CA ILE A 362 3.77 -9.64 6.41
C ILE A 362 3.68 -8.53 7.46
N LEU A 363 4.81 -8.06 7.98
CA LEU A 363 4.83 -6.93 8.93
C LEU A 363 4.33 -5.62 8.28
N VAL A 364 4.76 -5.29 7.04
CA VAL A 364 4.22 -4.15 6.27
C VAL A 364 2.72 -4.30 6.11
N ALA A 365 2.24 -5.49 5.82
CA ALA A 365 0.82 -5.75 5.60
C ALA A 365 -0.01 -5.60 6.89
N GLY A 366 0.45 -6.15 8.01
CA GLY A 366 -0.30 -6.18 9.26
C GLY A 366 -0.34 -4.83 9.97
N ARG A 367 0.80 -4.14 10.03
CA ARG A 367 0.90 -2.87 10.76
C ARG A 367 0.16 -1.73 10.09
N ASP A 368 0.59 -1.34 8.88
CA ASP A 368 0.22 -0.03 8.32
C ASP A 368 -1.21 0.00 7.78
N THR A 369 -1.74 -1.13 7.32
CA THR A 369 -3.08 -1.17 6.75
C THR A 369 -4.16 -1.11 7.83
N THR A 370 -3.99 -1.83 8.95
CA THR A 370 -4.91 -1.76 10.09
C THR A 370 -4.79 -0.41 10.81
N ALA A 371 -3.56 0.11 10.96
CA ALA A 371 -3.36 1.45 11.51
C ALA A 371 -4.06 2.54 10.67
N SER A 372 -3.97 2.47 9.35
CA SER A 372 -4.71 3.36 8.44
C SER A 372 -6.21 3.26 8.64
N LEU A 373 -6.77 2.04 8.67
CA LEU A 373 -8.20 1.81 8.88
C LEU A 373 -8.67 2.42 10.21
N LEU A 374 -7.98 2.17 11.30
CA LEU A 374 -8.33 2.68 12.63
C LEU A 374 -8.15 4.19 12.74
N THR A 375 -7.11 4.77 12.13
CA THR A 375 -6.90 6.21 12.08
C THR A 375 -8.08 6.91 11.41
N PHE A 376 -8.52 6.42 10.23
CA PHE A 376 -9.65 7.02 9.53
C PHE A 376 -11.00 6.70 10.19
N ALA A 377 -11.14 5.57 10.88
CA ALA A 377 -12.31 5.28 11.71
C ALA A 377 -12.48 6.36 12.80
N ILE A 378 -11.41 6.68 13.53
CA ILE A 378 -11.47 7.72 14.57
C ILE A 378 -11.57 9.11 13.97
N TYR A 379 -10.88 9.42 12.87
CA TYR A 379 -11.07 10.68 12.13
C TYR A 379 -12.55 10.93 11.82
N VAL A 380 -13.27 9.93 11.32
CA VAL A 380 -14.71 10.05 11.04
C VAL A 380 -15.50 10.29 12.34
N LEU A 381 -15.16 9.60 13.42
CA LEU A 381 -15.86 9.79 14.72
C LEU A 381 -15.61 11.16 15.35
N THR A 382 -14.50 11.85 15.02
CA THR A 382 -14.29 13.25 15.44
C THR A 382 -15.22 14.23 14.72
N GLU A 383 -15.71 13.89 13.54
CA GLU A 383 -16.59 14.73 12.70
C GLU A 383 -18.08 14.35 12.83
N ARG A 384 -18.39 13.15 13.32
CA ARG A 384 -19.72 12.56 13.29
C ARG A 384 -20.08 11.89 14.65
N PRO A 385 -20.38 12.71 15.69
CA PRO A 385 -20.69 12.18 17.04
C PRO A 385 -21.85 11.17 17.07
N GLU A 386 -22.86 11.34 16.20
CA GLU A 386 -24.00 10.44 16.10
C GLU A 386 -23.61 9.00 15.72
N LEU A 387 -22.52 8.83 14.99
CA LEU A 387 -22.00 7.49 14.67
C LEU A 387 -21.35 6.85 15.90
N THR A 388 -20.70 7.66 16.75
CA THR A 388 -20.13 7.20 18.02
C THR A 388 -21.23 6.66 18.94
N GLU A 389 -22.33 7.40 19.10
CA GLU A 389 -23.47 6.98 19.93
C GLU A 389 -24.06 5.66 19.43
N ARG A 390 -24.26 5.53 18.12
CA ARG A 390 -24.84 4.32 17.52
C ARG A 390 -23.92 3.11 17.64
N LEU A 391 -22.61 3.26 17.42
CA LEU A 391 -21.62 2.21 17.62
C LEU A 391 -21.56 1.77 19.09
N ARG A 392 -21.51 2.75 20.01
CA ARG A 392 -21.50 2.45 21.44
C ARG A 392 -22.77 1.70 21.89
N LYS A 393 -23.93 2.07 21.36
CA LYS A 393 -25.17 1.34 21.64
C LYS A 393 -25.06 -0.13 21.22
N GLU A 394 -24.61 -0.40 19.97
CA GLU A 394 -24.42 -1.78 19.51
C GLU A 394 -23.40 -2.53 20.39
N ILE A 395 -22.29 -1.88 20.77
CA ILE A 395 -21.27 -2.48 21.64
C ILE A 395 -21.85 -2.85 23.02
N LEU A 396 -22.61 -1.94 23.62
CA LEU A 396 -23.22 -2.17 24.93
C LEU A 396 -24.27 -3.28 24.87
N ASP A 397 -25.05 -3.36 23.80
CA ASP A 397 -26.07 -4.38 23.60
C ASP A 397 -25.48 -5.80 23.42
N PHE A 398 -24.35 -5.92 22.68
CA PHE A 398 -23.75 -7.22 22.35
C PHE A 398 -22.62 -7.66 23.29
N VAL A 399 -21.88 -6.72 23.87
CA VAL A 399 -20.66 -6.99 24.65
C VAL A 399 -20.81 -6.51 26.09
N GLY A 400 -21.47 -5.36 26.28
CA GLY A 400 -21.57 -4.69 27.58
C GLY A 400 -20.44 -3.67 27.80
N PRO A 401 -20.46 -2.98 28.96
CA PRO A 401 -19.58 -1.84 29.24
C PRO A 401 -18.12 -2.23 29.48
N ASN A 402 -17.85 -3.42 30.03
CA ASN A 402 -16.51 -3.80 30.51
C ASN A 402 -16.02 -5.16 29.98
N ALA A 403 -16.91 -5.98 29.41
CA ALA A 403 -16.54 -7.32 28.94
C ALA A 403 -15.63 -7.24 27.68
N CYS A 404 -14.74 -8.22 27.56
CA CYS A 404 -13.96 -8.39 26.34
C CYS A 404 -14.83 -8.99 25.23
N PRO A 405 -14.76 -8.50 24.00
CA PRO A 405 -15.52 -9.07 22.89
C PRO A 405 -15.00 -10.45 22.51
N THR A 406 -15.91 -11.34 22.19
CA THR A 406 -15.61 -12.65 21.61
C THR A 406 -15.72 -12.61 20.09
N TYR A 407 -15.18 -13.63 19.41
CA TYR A 407 -15.34 -13.78 17.97
C TYR A 407 -16.83 -13.74 17.54
N LYS A 408 -17.72 -14.36 18.35
CA LYS A 408 -19.15 -14.37 18.08
C LYS A 408 -19.77 -12.98 18.20
N ASN A 409 -19.43 -12.21 19.24
CA ASN A 409 -19.90 -10.83 19.38
C ASN A 409 -19.56 -10.01 18.13
N ILE A 410 -18.29 -10.05 17.70
CA ILE A 410 -17.82 -9.32 16.51
C ILE A 410 -18.56 -9.76 15.24
N ALA A 411 -18.82 -11.06 15.08
CA ALA A 411 -19.53 -11.59 13.92
C ALA A 411 -21.00 -11.15 13.86
N ASP A 412 -21.64 -10.96 15.01
CA ASP A 412 -23.05 -10.59 15.13
C ASP A 412 -23.28 -9.06 15.03
N MET A 413 -22.25 -8.23 15.26
CA MET A 413 -22.31 -6.77 15.20
C MET A 413 -22.28 -6.25 13.74
N LYS A 414 -23.46 -6.07 13.19
CA LYS A 414 -23.63 -5.69 11.77
C LYS A 414 -23.28 -4.23 11.49
N TYR A 415 -23.59 -3.33 12.41
CA TYR A 415 -23.33 -1.91 12.23
C TYR A 415 -21.83 -1.59 12.36
N LEU A 416 -21.13 -2.21 13.30
CA LEU A 416 -19.67 -2.11 13.39
C LEU A 416 -18.99 -2.58 12.09
N ARG A 417 -19.45 -3.69 11.51
CA ARG A 417 -18.96 -4.19 10.23
C ARG A 417 -19.24 -3.21 9.10
N ALA A 418 -20.42 -2.63 9.05
CA ALA A 418 -20.85 -1.64 8.06
C ALA A 418 -20.01 -0.35 8.19
N PHE A 419 -19.76 0.11 9.41
CA PHE A 419 -18.91 1.27 9.68
C PHE A 419 -17.46 1.05 9.19
N LEU A 420 -16.86 -0.10 9.47
CA LEU A 420 -15.52 -0.45 8.97
C LEU A 420 -15.49 -0.56 7.44
N ASN A 421 -16.53 -1.12 6.83
CA ASN A 421 -16.64 -1.19 5.38
C ASN A 421 -16.74 0.20 4.75
N GLU A 422 -17.53 1.10 5.33
CA GLU A 422 -17.65 2.46 4.83
C GLU A 422 -16.36 3.26 5.02
N THR A 423 -15.66 3.05 6.12
CA THR A 423 -14.31 3.60 6.30
C THR A 423 -13.37 3.11 5.20
N LEU A 424 -13.35 1.80 4.92
CA LEU A 424 -12.55 1.22 3.83
C LEU A 424 -13.00 1.67 2.43
N ARG A 425 -14.26 2.03 2.25
CA ARG A 425 -14.75 2.54 0.97
C ARG A 425 -14.17 3.93 0.68
N LEU A 426 -14.31 4.84 1.62
CA LEU A 426 -13.80 6.21 1.45
C LEU A 426 -12.29 6.33 1.70
N TYR A 427 -11.75 5.56 2.64
CA TYR A 427 -10.34 5.60 3.02
C TYR A 427 -9.69 4.21 2.89
N PRO A 428 -9.65 3.60 1.68
CA PRO A 428 -9.01 2.31 1.49
C PRO A 428 -7.51 2.42 1.78
N ALA A 429 -7.02 1.58 2.68
CA ALA A 429 -5.62 1.63 3.12
C ALA A 429 -4.62 1.58 1.95
N VAL A 430 -4.92 0.81 0.88
CA VAL A 430 -4.10 0.75 -0.34
C VAL A 430 -4.86 1.38 -1.50
N PRO A 431 -4.67 2.68 -1.79
CA PRO A 431 -5.50 3.44 -2.72
C PRO A 431 -5.27 3.10 -4.19
N PHE A 432 -4.06 2.67 -4.55
CA PHE A 432 -3.65 2.32 -5.91
C PHE A 432 -2.92 1.00 -5.93
N ASN A 433 -3.10 0.25 -7.01
CA ASN A 433 -2.33 -0.94 -7.29
C ASN A 433 -2.10 -1.10 -8.79
N SER A 434 -1.25 -2.03 -9.20
CA SER A 434 -0.95 -2.22 -10.62
C SER A 434 -0.58 -3.67 -10.95
N ARG A 435 -0.72 -3.99 -12.24
CA ARG A 435 -0.22 -5.22 -12.86
C ARG A 435 0.38 -4.88 -14.22
N TYR A 436 1.32 -5.68 -14.66
CA TYR A 436 1.82 -5.63 -16.04
C TYR A 436 1.15 -6.72 -16.87
N SER A 437 0.74 -6.38 -18.08
CA SER A 437 0.23 -7.35 -19.06
C SER A 437 1.39 -8.19 -19.61
N LYS A 438 1.34 -9.51 -19.47
CA LYS A 438 2.34 -10.43 -20.03
C LYS A 438 2.23 -10.54 -21.54
N THR A 439 0.99 -10.56 -22.01
CA THR A 439 0.62 -10.68 -23.42
C THR A 439 -0.35 -9.56 -23.80
N SER A 440 -0.60 -9.37 -25.09
CA SER A 440 -1.67 -8.46 -25.52
C SER A 440 -3.04 -9.05 -25.25
N ILE A 441 -3.94 -8.24 -24.71
CA ILE A 441 -5.25 -8.65 -24.20
C ILE A 441 -6.33 -7.75 -24.78
N ILE A 442 -7.52 -8.32 -24.99
CA ILE A 442 -8.73 -7.56 -25.28
C ILE A 442 -9.63 -7.62 -24.06
N LEU A 443 -9.94 -6.46 -23.51
CA LEU A 443 -10.99 -6.31 -22.51
C LEU A 443 -12.35 -6.17 -23.19
N PRO A 444 -13.43 -6.71 -22.60
CA PRO A 444 -14.74 -6.74 -23.23
C PRO A 444 -15.30 -5.36 -23.54
N ALA A 445 -16.12 -5.29 -24.56
CA ALA A 445 -16.91 -4.09 -24.86
C ALA A 445 -17.83 -3.73 -23.69
N LYS A 446 -18.03 -2.44 -23.48
CA LYS A 446 -19.08 -1.91 -22.59
C LYS A 446 -20.18 -1.27 -23.42
N THR A 447 -21.35 -1.09 -22.85
CA THR A 447 -22.49 -0.44 -23.54
C THR A 447 -22.04 0.89 -24.15
N GLY A 448 -22.15 1.01 -25.47
CA GLY A 448 -21.74 2.20 -26.21
C GLY A 448 -20.22 2.41 -26.41
N ARG A 449 -19.37 1.43 -26.01
CA ARG A 449 -17.92 1.51 -26.19
C ARG A 449 -17.37 0.22 -26.79
N PRO A 450 -16.42 0.30 -27.74
CA PRO A 450 -15.78 -0.88 -28.31
C PRO A 450 -14.88 -1.60 -27.29
N PRO A 451 -14.49 -2.85 -27.56
CA PRO A 451 -13.49 -3.57 -26.78
C PRO A 451 -12.17 -2.78 -26.71
N ILE A 452 -11.49 -2.88 -25.58
CA ILE A 452 -10.22 -2.19 -25.35
C ILE A 452 -9.05 -3.16 -25.54
N TYR A 453 -8.08 -2.76 -26.35
CA TYR A 453 -6.83 -3.48 -26.55
C TYR A 453 -5.77 -2.99 -25.56
N ILE A 454 -5.24 -3.91 -24.74
CA ILE A 454 -4.07 -3.70 -23.88
C ILE A 454 -2.88 -4.34 -24.56
N PRO A 455 -1.83 -3.59 -24.93
CA PRO A 455 -0.58 -4.15 -25.44
C PRO A 455 0.15 -4.99 -24.39
N ALA A 456 1.02 -5.90 -24.83
CA ALA A 456 1.93 -6.62 -23.93
C ALA A 456 2.95 -5.68 -23.27
N GLY A 457 3.34 -5.97 -22.04
CA GLY A 457 4.37 -5.22 -21.30
C GLY A 457 3.89 -3.87 -20.75
N VAL A 458 2.59 -3.57 -20.81
CA VAL A 458 2.05 -2.29 -20.33
C VAL A 458 1.62 -2.39 -18.87
N LYS A 459 1.96 -1.37 -18.10
CA LYS A 459 1.53 -1.23 -16.69
C LYS A 459 0.08 -0.78 -16.64
N CYS A 460 -0.79 -1.66 -16.13
CA CYS A 460 -2.19 -1.39 -15.86
C CYS A 460 -2.35 -0.97 -14.40
N VAL A 461 -2.63 0.30 -14.16
CA VAL A 461 -2.88 0.89 -12.85
C VAL A 461 -4.38 0.91 -12.60
N TYR A 462 -4.80 0.64 -11.39
CA TYR A 462 -6.18 0.82 -10.95
C TYR A 462 -6.22 1.47 -9.57
N SER A 463 -7.30 2.21 -9.30
CA SER A 463 -7.51 2.89 -8.04
C SER A 463 -8.84 2.51 -7.43
N VAL A 464 -8.77 1.83 -6.30
CA VAL A 464 -9.97 1.57 -5.49
C VAL A 464 -10.42 2.86 -4.80
N PHE A 465 -9.51 3.75 -4.42
CA PHE A 465 -9.81 5.05 -3.81
C PHE A 465 -10.70 5.92 -4.71
N LEU A 466 -10.39 6.03 -6.00
CA LEU A 466 -11.20 6.78 -6.95
C LEU A 466 -12.47 6.02 -7.36
N MET A 467 -12.38 4.70 -7.57
CA MET A 467 -13.53 3.88 -7.95
C MET A 467 -14.62 3.85 -6.88
N HIS A 468 -14.23 3.74 -5.60
CA HIS A 468 -15.17 3.69 -4.48
C HIS A 468 -15.95 5.00 -4.26
N ARG A 469 -15.57 6.10 -4.93
CA ARG A 469 -16.20 7.41 -4.85
C ARG A 469 -17.10 7.74 -6.05
N ARG A 470 -17.26 6.81 -6.97
CA ARG A 470 -18.04 7.02 -8.20
C ARG A 470 -19.55 6.93 -7.93
N GLU A 471 -20.26 8.01 -8.29
CA GLU A 471 -21.72 8.09 -8.13
C GLU A 471 -22.48 7.09 -9.01
N ASP A 472 -21.98 6.78 -10.20
CA ASP A 472 -22.58 5.78 -11.08
C ASP A 472 -22.47 4.35 -10.55
N LEU A 473 -21.61 4.11 -9.56
CA LEU A 473 -21.44 2.80 -8.90
C LEU A 473 -22.14 2.73 -7.54
N TRP A 474 -22.20 3.83 -6.79
CA TRP A 474 -22.63 3.86 -5.39
C TRP A 474 -23.88 4.71 -5.14
N GLY A 475 -24.38 5.42 -6.17
CA GLY A 475 -25.50 6.34 -6.05
C GLY A 475 -25.06 7.80 -5.82
N PRO A 476 -26.02 8.75 -5.83
CA PRO A 476 -25.75 10.19 -5.76
C PRO A 476 -25.08 10.63 -4.45
N ASP A 477 -25.19 9.83 -3.41
CA ASP A 477 -24.59 10.01 -2.08
C ASP A 477 -23.23 9.30 -1.93
N ALA A 478 -22.57 8.93 -3.03
CA ALA A 478 -21.31 8.18 -3.03
C ALA A 478 -20.18 8.88 -2.25
N LEU A 479 -20.22 10.19 -2.12
CA LEU A 479 -19.21 10.97 -1.39
C LEU A 479 -19.56 11.16 0.10
N GLU A 480 -20.77 10.78 0.54
CA GLU A 480 -21.17 10.83 1.94
C GLU A 480 -20.64 9.59 2.69
N PHE A 481 -20.23 9.80 3.94
CA PHE A 481 -19.93 8.70 4.83
C PHE A 481 -21.22 8.19 5.48
N ASP A 482 -21.70 7.04 5.07
CA ASP A 482 -22.92 6.43 5.58
C ASP A 482 -22.81 4.90 5.68
N PRO A 483 -22.60 4.35 6.89
CA PRO A 483 -22.48 2.91 7.11
C PRO A 483 -23.71 2.10 6.69
N ASP A 484 -24.92 2.71 6.73
CA ASP A 484 -26.16 2.02 6.37
C ASP A 484 -26.18 1.54 4.92
N ARG A 485 -25.35 2.13 4.07
CA ARG A 485 -25.10 1.70 2.68
C ARG A 485 -24.79 0.21 2.56
N PHE A 486 -24.19 -0.41 3.58
CA PHE A 486 -23.83 -1.82 3.59
C PHE A 486 -24.89 -2.75 4.21
N ILE A 487 -25.95 -2.18 4.79
CA ILE A 487 -26.99 -2.97 5.50
C ILE A 487 -28.41 -2.66 5.04
N ASP A 488 -28.65 -1.55 4.34
CA ASP A 488 -29.95 -1.19 3.79
C ASP A 488 -30.14 -1.66 2.33
N GLU A 489 -31.19 -1.16 1.69
CA GLU A 489 -31.55 -1.46 0.31
C GLU A 489 -30.46 -1.09 -0.74
N ARG A 490 -29.58 -0.13 -0.41
CA ARG A 490 -28.47 0.27 -1.27
C ARG A 490 -27.47 -0.88 -1.45
N ALA A 491 -27.27 -1.72 -0.43
CA ALA A 491 -26.43 -2.92 -0.57
C ALA A 491 -26.98 -3.86 -1.65
N GLN A 492 -28.29 -4.06 -1.69
CA GLN A 492 -28.94 -4.90 -2.71
C GLN A 492 -28.95 -4.21 -4.08
N LYS A 493 -29.09 -2.89 -4.12
CA LYS A 493 -29.17 -2.13 -5.37
C LYS A 493 -27.82 -2.01 -6.08
N TYR A 494 -26.75 -1.74 -5.36
CA TYR A 494 -25.45 -1.36 -5.94
C TYR A 494 -24.38 -2.46 -5.76
N LEU A 495 -24.22 -3.00 -4.54
CA LEU A 495 -23.12 -3.90 -4.22
C LEU A 495 -23.39 -5.35 -4.63
N THR A 496 -24.57 -5.87 -4.33
CA THR A 496 -24.93 -7.27 -4.61
C THR A 496 -24.84 -7.62 -6.10
N PRO A 497 -25.31 -6.77 -7.06
CA PRO A 497 -25.20 -7.07 -8.49
C PRO A 497 -23.77 -7.04 -9.00
N ASN A 498 -22.89 -6.25 -8.38
CA ASN A 498 -21.49 -6.12 -8.78
C ASN A 498 -20.56 -5.94 -7.57
N PRO A 499 -20.16 -7.02 -6.89
CA PRO A 499 -19.30 -6.93 -5.72
C PRO A 499 -17.89 -6.37 -6.03
N PHE A 500 -17.50 -6.27 -7.29
CA PHE A 500 -16.23 -5.66 -7.70
C PHE A 500 -16.21 -4.12 -7.63
N ILE A 501 -17.34 -3.48 -7.28
CA ILE A 501 -17.32 -2.05 -6.93
C ILE A 501 -16.68 -1.79 -5.56
N PHE A 502 -16.56 -2.81 -4.68
CA PHE A 502 -15.96 -2.72 -3.35
C PHE A 502 -14.81 -3.71 -3.21
N MET A 503 -13.58 -3.25 -3.35
CA MET A 503 -12.37 -4.09 -3.35
C MET A 503 -11.25 -3.54 -2.46
N PRO A 504 -11.48 -3.20 -1.19
CA PRO A 504 -10.41 -2.67 -0.33
C PRO A 504 -9.32 -3.70 -0.05
N PHE A 505 -9.62 -4.99 -0.17
CA PHE A 505 -8.70 -6.11 0.02
C PHE A 505 -8.23 -6.76 -1.29
N ASN A 506 -8.36 -6.05 -2.41
CA ASN A 506 -8.13 -6.62 -3.74
C ASN A 506 -9.15 -7.73 -4.08
N ALA A 507 -8.83 -8.52 -5.13
CA ALA A 507 -9.67 -9.65 -5.56
C ALA A 507 -8.82 -10.73 -6.25
N GLY A 508 -9.47 -11.87 -6.57
CA GLY A 508 -8.87 -12.98 -7.30
C GLY A 508 -7.82 -13.75 -6.49
N PRO A 509 -6.92 -14.50 -7.16
CA PRO A 509 -5.94 -15.34 -6.46
C PRO A 509 -4.98 -14.58 -5.53
N ARG A 510 -4.78 -13.28 -5.76
CA ARG A 510 -3.96 -12.38 -4.92
C ARG A 510 -4.80 -11.50 -3.97
N ILE A 511 -6.01 -11.92 -3.62
CA ILE A 511 -6.80 -11.30 -2.55
C ILE A 511 -6.02 -11.30 -1.24
N CYS A 512 -6.23 -10.30 -0.39
CA CYS A 512 -5.56 -10.21 0.92
C CYS A 512 -5.81 -11.47 1.76
N ILE A 513 -4.72 -12.09 2.22
CA ILE A 513 -4.81 -13.28 3.10
C ILE A 513 -5.29 -12.87 4.49
N GLY A 514 -4.81 -11.73 4.98
CA GLY A 514 -5.09 -11.19 6.31
C GLY A 514 -6.41 -10.42 6.42
N GLN A 515 -7.32 -10.50 5.45
CA GLN A 515 -8.57 -9.72 5.46
C GLN A 515 -9.35 -9.92 6.77
N GLN A 516 -9.56 -11.17 7.20
CA GLN A 516 -10.31 -11.45 8.41
C GLN A 516 -9.53 -11.07 9.67
N PHE A 517 -8.20 -11.23 9.68
CA PHE A 517 -7.33 -10.75 10.75
C PHE A 517 -7.49 -9.23 10.94
N ALA A 518 -7.39 -8.45 9.86
CA ALA A 518 -7.56 -7.00 9.91
C ALA A 518 -8.93 -6.56 10.45
N TYR A 519 -10.02 -7.25 10.05
CA TYR A 519 -11.33 -6.97 10.59
C TYR A 519 -11.45 -7.33 12.06
N ASN A 520 -10.87 -8.45 12.48
CA ASN A 520 -10.91 -8.89 13.90
C ASN A 520 -10.12 -7.92 14.77
N GLU A 521 -8.90 -7.57 14.38
CA GLU A 521 -8.04 -6.62 15.09
C GLU A 521 -8.69 -5.24 15.20
N ALA A 522 -9.18 -4.69 14.09
CA ALA A 522 -9.84 -3.40 14.08
C ALA A 522 -11.14 -3.39 14.89
N SER A 523 -11.95 -4.44 14.77
CA SER A 523 -13.20 -4.56 15.54
C SER A 523 -12.91 -4.69 17.03
N TYR A 524 -11.96 -5.55 17.42
CA TYR A 524 -11.58 -5.73 18.82
C TYR A 524 -11.12 -4.40 19.44
N PHE A 525 -10.20 -3.72 18.76
CA PHE A 525 -9.71 -2.43 19.23
C PHE A 525 -10.83 -1.40 19.35
N LEU A 526 -11.66 -1.21 18.33
CA LEU A 526 -12.75 -0.23 18.37
C LEU A 526 -13.76 -0.50 19.48
N ILE A 527 -14.09 -1.77 19.74
CA ILE A 527 -14.99 -2.14 20.84
C ILE A 527 -14.37 -1.70 22.18
N ARG A 528 -13.12 -2.10 22.46
CA ARG A 528 -12.43 -1.75 23.72
C ARG A 528 -12.24 -0.23 23.85
N PHE A 529 -11.92 0.43 22.74
CA PHE A 529 -11.71 1.88 22.68
C PHE A 529 -13.01 2.64 22.96
N LEU A 530 -14.12 2.26 22.32
CA LEU A 530 -15.43 2.89 22.51
C LEU A 530 -16.11 2.51 23.84
N GLN A 531 -15.68 1.44 24.52
CA GLN A 531 -16.03 1.19 25.92
C GLN A 531 -15.33 2.18 26.87
N SER A 532 -14.12 2.65 26.49
CA SER A 532 -13.26 3.51 27.33
C SER A 532 -13.45 5.01 27.08
N PHE A 533 -13.84 5.41 25.86
CA PHE A 533 -13.96 6.82 25.47
C PHE A 533 -15.32 7.07 24.80
N THR A 534 -15.87 8.27 25.01
CA THR A 534 -17.24 8.63 24.63
C THR A 534 -17.35 9.74 23.61
N ALA A 535 -16.37 10.66 23.57
CA ALA A 535 -16.35 11.78 22.65
C ALA A 535 -14.94 12.03 22.11
N PHE A 536 -14.87 12.50 20.88
CA PHE A 536 -13.64 12.69 20.13
C PHE A 536 -13.69 14.02 19.41
N GLU A 537 -12.59 14.78 19.44
CA GLU A 537 -12.43 16.00 18.66
C GLU A 537 -10.97 16.17 18.20
N ILE A 538 -10.75 16.76 17.02
CA ILE A 538 -9.41 17.13 16.58
C ILE A 538 -8.93 18.33 17.39
N ASP A 539 -7.75 18.24 18.00
CA ASP A 539 -7.14 19.39 18.68
C ASP A 539 -6.44 20.32 17.69
N TRP A 540 -7.17 21.28 17.18
CA TRP A 540 -6.67 22.25 16.21
C TRP A 540 -5.54 23.15 16.73
N ASN A 541 -5.32 23.23 18.05
CA ASN A 541 -4.23 24.02 18.61
C ASN A 541 -2.87 23.36 18.40
N VAL A 542 -2.86 22.02 18.30
CA VAL A 542 -1.63 21.24 18.13
C VAL A 542 -1.56 20.53 16.77
N GLN A 543 -2.69 20.41 16.06
CA GLN A 543 -2.73 19.83 14.72
C GLN A 543 -1.86 20.67 13.77
N PRO A 544 -0.85 20.09 13.10
CA PRO A 544 0.06 20.84 12.23
C PRO A 544 -0.67 21.59 11.11
N GLU A 545 -0.27 22.84 10.84
CA GLU A 545 -0.85 23.62 9.73
C GLU A 545 -0.71 22.92 8.37
N SER A 546 0.41 22.22 8.16
CA SER A 546 0.66 21.45 6.94
C SER A 546 -0.30 20.29 6.71
N SER A 547 -1.05 19.89 7.74
CA SER A 547 -2.10 18.88 7.68
C SER A 547 -3.49 19.45 7.42
N ARG A 548 -3.64 20.76 7.38
CA ARG A 548 -4.93 21.44 7.11
C ARG A 548 -5.13 21.57 5.61
N PRO A 549 -6.32 21.22 5.09
CA PRO A 549 -6.65 21.47 3.69
C PRO A 549 -6.64 22.96 3.39
N PRO A 550 -6.28 23.39 2.16
CA PRO A 550 -6.43 24.76 1.72
C PRO A 550 -7.89 25.20 1.73
N ASP A 551 -8.17 26.47 2.12
CA ASP A 551 -9.53 27.03 2.17
C ASP A 551 -10.26 26.95 0.83
N GLU A 552 -9.53 27.02 -0.28
CA GLU A 552 -10.06 26.89 -1.64
C GLU A 552 -10.74 25.53 -1.90
N TRP A 553 -10.44 24.51 -1.11
CA TRP A 553 -11.04 23.18 -1.26
C TRP A 553 -12.50 23.12 -0.82
N ILE A 554 -12.95 24.05 0.04
CA ILE A 554 -14.31 24.09 0.60
C ILE A 554 -15.39 24.18 -0.50
N CYS A 555 -15.06 24.78 -1.64
CA CYS A 555 -16.01 25.05 -2.73
C CYS A 555 -15.87 24.13 -3.94
N ILE A 556 -15.06 23.05 -3.90
CA ILE A 556 -14.84 22.17 -5.07
C ILE A 556 -15.89 21.05 -5.10
N PRO A 557 -16.89 21.12 -6.00
CA PRO A 557 -17.94 20.10 -6.09
C PRO A 557 -17.43 18.77 -6.69
N GLY A 558 -18.14 17.68 -6.45
CA GLY A 558 -17.85 16.36 -7.03
C GLY A 558 -16.61 15.68 -6.47
N THR A 559 -16.08 16.17 -5.34
CA THR A 559 -14.94 15.57 -4.62
C THR A 559 -15.21 15.57 -3.12
N THR A 560 -14.43 14.81 -2.35
CA THR A 560 -14.47 14.91 -0.88
C THR A 560 -13.61 16.06 -0.34
N LYS A 561 -12.95 16.86 -1.17
CA LYS A 561 -12.04 17.94 -0.78
C LYS A 561 -12.65 18.91 0.24
N GLY A 562 -13.87 19.39 -0.02
CA GLY A 562 -14.56 20.31 0.88
C GLY A 562 -15.07 19.69 2.19
N ARG A 563 -14.99 18.37 2.32
CA ARG A 563 -15.42 17.60 3.50
C ARG A 563 -14.24 17.17 4.35
N GLU A 564 -13.08 16.92 3.72
CA GLU A 564 -11.88 16.56 4.44
C GLU A 564 -11.40 17.71 5.32
N LYS A 565 -11.26 17.45 6.62
CA LYS A 565 -10.73 18.42 7.59
C LYS A 565 -9.22 18.29 7.75
N VAL A 566 -8.64 17.19 7.24
CA VAL A 566 -7.20 16.92 7.27
C VAL A 566 -6.70 16.56 5.88
N MET A 567 -5.45 16.91 5.59
CA MET A 567 -4.78 16.52 4.36
C MET A 567 -4.44 15.05 4.39
N LEU A 568 -4.77 14.34 3.31
CA LEU A 568 -4.37 12.96 3.11
C LEU A 568 -3.00 12.89 2.45
N SER A 569 -2.20 11.92 2.85
CA SER A 569 -0.95 11.57 2.19
C SER A 569 -0.95 10.07 1.88
N SER A 570 -0.23 9.68 0.84
CA SER A 570 -0.09 8.27 0.51
C SER A 570 1.37 7.93 0.26
N HIS A 571 1.86 6.96 1.02
CA HIS A 571 3.08 6.22 0.71
C HIS A 571 2.71 4.90 0.02
N LEU A 572 2.84 3.77 0.68
CA LEU A 572 2.21 2.52 0.27
C LEU A 572 0.75 2.46 0.75
N THR A 573 0.47 3.05 1.91
CA THR A 573 -0.85 3.19 2.51
C THR A 573 -1.27 4.66 2.59
N VAL A 574 -2.57 4.90 2.77
CA VAL A 574 -3.13 6.23 3.04
C VAL A 574 -2.94 6.55 4.52
N VAL A 575 -2.52 7.78 4.81
CA VAL A 575 -2.29 8.30 6.15
C VAL A 575 -2.78 9.75 6.22
N VAL A 576 -3.04 10.25 7.42
CA VAL A 576 -3.20 11.68 7.68
C VAL A 576 -1.82 12.32 7.64
N LYS A 577 -1.68 13.39 6.86
CA LYS A 577 -0.41 14.09 6.72
C LYS A 577 0.00 14.70 8.06
N ASP A 578 1.22 14.39 8.50
CA ASP A 578 1.82 14.87 9.75
C ASP A 578 1.04 14.49 11.04
N GLY A 579 0.20 13.42 10.97
CA GLY A 579 -0.47 12.83 12.12
C GLY A 579 -1.88 13.35 12.40
N LEU A 580 -2.56 12.73 13.35
CA LEU A 580 -3.93 13.04 13.78
C LEU A 580 -3.97 13.25 15.30
N TRP A 581 -4.06 14.49 15.73
CA TRP A 581 -4.11 14.87 17.14
C TRP A 581 -5.54 14.95 17.65
N VAL A 582 -5.90 14.07 18.59
CA VAL A 582 -7.27 13.89 19.08
C VAL A 582 -7.35 14.11 20.57
N LYS A 583 -8.33 14.93 21.01
CA LYS A 583 -8.82 14.98 22.38
C LYS A 583 -9.94 13.95 22.53
N MET A 584 -9.98 13.31 23.68
CA MET A 584 -10.95 12.26 23.97
C MET A 584 -11.50 12.45 25.38
N GLN A 585 -12.78 12.17 25.54
CA GLN A 585 -13.43 12.15 26.84
C GLN A 585 -13.50 10.69 27.34
N GLU A 586 -12.98 10.45 28.53
CA GLU A 586 -13.10 9.13 29.17
C GLU A 586 -14.54 8.85 29.56
N GLN A 587 -14.93 7.57 29.49
CA GLN A 587 -16.18 7.12 30.06
C GLN A 587 -16.12 7.24 31.59
N GLU A 588 -17.01 8.02 32.17
CA GLU A 588 -17.17 8.04 33.63
C GLU A 588 -17.56 6.66 34.13
N MET A 589 -16.79 6.13 35.07
CA MET A 589 -17.19 4.91 35.77
C MET A 589 -18.37 5.28 36.69
N ASN A 590 -19.58 4.87 36.31
CA ASN A 590 -20.72 4.95 37.25
C ASN A 590 -20.40 4.11 38.49
N ALA A 591 -20.05 4.78 39.57
CA ALA A 591 -19.81 4.18 40.89
C ALA A 591 -21.07 3.53 41.53
N ASN A 592 -22.17 3.43 40.78
CA ASN A 592 -23.50 3.05 41.31
C ASN A 592 -24.04 1.73 40.73
N LEU A 593 -23.19 0.78 40.32
CA LEU A 593 -23.65 -0.58 39.97
C LEU A 593 -22.74 -1.60 40.69
N GLU A 594 -22.81 -1.62 42.03
CA GLU A 594 -22.56 -2.79 42.86
C GLU A 594 -23.88 -3.41 43.33
#